data_a09ce0ceb39860dc6b953d37f3f11b1c
#
_entry.id   a09ce0ceb39860dc6b953d37f3f11b1c
#
_cell.length_a   1.000
_cell.length_b   1.000
_cell.length_c   1.000
_cell.angle_alpha   90.00
_cell.angle_beta   90.00
_cell.angle_gamma   90.00
#
_symmetry.space_group_name_H-M   'P 1'
#
loop_
_entity.id
_entity.type
_entity.pdbx_description
1 polymer ?
#
loop_
_entity_poly.entity_id
_entity_poly.type
_entity_poly.pdbx_seq_one_letter_code
_entity_poly.pdbx_strand_id
1 'polypeptide(L)'
;MNLYAFLWMLRHAEGTAGQNGYRTMFGGGLFNSFDDHPRKRIRRRSGTRYITSTAAGAYQFLARTWDDCAGNLDLPDFSPASQDRAARFLIYRRGAMTDVLAGRLEAAVKKCNREWASLPGSPYGQPTITMARCKQLFADAGGVSLER
;
A
#
# COMPACT_ATOMS: atom_id res chain seq x y z
N MET A 1 -9.09 -7.76 13.00
CA MET A 1 -10.13 -7.45 11.99
C MET A 1 -9.90 -6.10 11.30
N ASN A 2 -9.78 -5.01 12.05
CA ASN A 2 -9.55 -3.67 11.43
C ASN A 2 -8.24 -3.57 10.67
N LEU A 3 -7.17 -4.20 11.13
CA LEU A 3 -5.92 -4.21 10.39
C LEU A 3 -6.06 -4.91 9.04
N TYR A 4 -6.71 -6.08 9.00
CA TYR A 4 -7.00 -6.77 7.75
C TYR A 4 -7.81 -5.87 6.80
N ALA A 5 -8.84 -5.21 7.32
CA ALA A 5 -9.69 -4.33 6.52
C ALA A 5 -8.89 -3.15 5.96
N PHE A 6 -7.98 -2.60 6.74
CA PHE A 6 -7.13 -1.50 6.31
C PHE A 6 -6.15 -1.93 5.20
N LEU A 7 -5.52 -3.09 5.36
CA LEU A 7 -4.64 -3.65 4.34
C LEU A 7 -5.40 -3.94 3.05
N TRP A 8 -6.60 -4.50 3.15
CA TRP A 8 -7.47 -4.75 1.99
C TRP A 8 -7.83 -3.44 1.28
N MET A 9 -8.16 -2.41 2.04
CA MET A 9 -8.42 -1.06 1.52
C MET A 9 -7.19 -0.53 0.76
N LEU A 10 -5.99 -0.68 1.33
CA LEU A 10 -4.75 -0.24 0.67
C LEU A 10 -4.55 -0.93 -0.67
N ARG A 11 -4.75 -2.24 -0.74
CA ARG A 11 -4.62 -2.98 -1.99
C ARG A 11 -5.61 -2.48 -3.04
N HIS A 12 -6.84 -2.18 -2.65
CA HIS A 12 -7.81 -1.58 -3.57
C HIS A 12 -7.38 -0.20 -4.03
N ALA A 13 -6.89 0.63 -3.13
CA ALA A 13 -6.40 1.97 -3.47
C ALA A 13 -5.23 1.90 -4.45
N GLU A 14 -4.33 0.92 -4.28
CA GLU A 14 -3.18 0.72 -5.15
C GLU A 14 -3.51 -0.01 -6.46
N GLY A 15 -4.75 -0.49 -6.62
CA GLY A 15 -5.15 -1.22 -7.82
C GLY A 15 -4.65 -2.66 -7.86
N THR A 16 -4.32 -3.23 -6.71
CA THR A 16 -3.67 -4.54 -6.59
C THR A 16 -4.50 -5.56 -5.81
N ALA A 17 -5.81 -5.32 -5.68
CA ALA A 17 -6.68 -6.22 -4.90
C ALA A 17 -7.03 -7.52 -5.61
N GLY A 18 -6.74 -7.62 -6.91
CA GLY A 18 -7.04 -8.82 -7.70
C GLY A 18 -6.09 -9.97 -7.40
N GLN A 19 -6.31 -11.09 -8.08
CA GLN A 19 -5.60 -12.34 -7.88
C GLN A 19 -4.08 -12.21 -8.00
N ASN A 20 -3.60 -11.35 -8.91
CA ASN A 20 -2.18 -11.15 -9.18
C ASN A 20 -1.59 -9.91 -8.49
N GLY A 21 -2.29 -9.36 -7.50
CA GLY A 21 -1.87 -8.11 -6.87
C GLY A 21 -0.47 -8.16 -6.27
N TYR A 22 -0.13 -9.25 -5.58
CA TYR A 22 1.19 -9.40 -4.98
C TYR A 22 2.33 -9.53 -6.01
N ARG A 23 2.00 -9.77 -7.28
CA ARG A 23 2.94 -9.88 -8.40
C ARG A 23 2.93 -8.67 -9.33
N THR A 24 2.23 -7.61 -8.99
CA THR A 24 2.00 -6.47 -9.87
C THR A 24 3.11 -5.43 -9.70
N MET A 25 3.74 -5.06 -10.83
CA MET A 25 4.67 -3.93 -10.88
C MET A 25 3.95 -2.64 -11.22
N PHE A 26 4.60 -1.53 -10.98
CA PHE A 26 4.11 -0.22 -11.40
C PHE A 26 3.65 -0.27 -12.86
N GLY A 27 2.43 0.18 -13.10
CA GLY A 27 1.86 0.18 -14.45
C GLY A 27 1.14 -1.10 -14.84
N GLY A 28 1.13 -2.14 -14.01
CA GLY A 28 0.29 -3.31 -14.19
C GLY A 28 0.98 -4.58 -14.71
N GLY A 29 2.26 -4.51 -15.11
CA GLY A 29 3.01 -5.70 -15.51
C GLY A 29 3.24 -6.63 -14.32
N LEU A 30 3.45 -7.92 -14.61
CA LEU A 30 3.64 -8.94 -13.57
C LEU A 30 5.10 -9.40 -13.52
N PHE A 31 5.58 -9.69 -12.34
CA PHE A 31 6.87 -10.38 -12.15
C PHE A 31 6.63 -11.83 -11.73
N ASN A 32 7.64 -12.70 -11.91
CA ASN A 32 7.47 -14.14 -11.80
C ASN A 32 7.94 -14.75 -10.49
N SER A 33 8.87 -14.11 -9.78
CA SER A 33 9.49 -14.70 -8.58
C SER A 33 9.26 -13.83 -7.36
N PHE A 34 8.92 -14.48 -6.24
CA PHE A 34 8.85 -13.85 -4.93
C PHE A 34 10.16 -13.93 -4.14
N ASP A 35 11.27 -14.32 -4.77
CA ASP A 35 12.55 -14.43 -4.05
C ASP A 35 13.04 -13.08 -3.55
N ASP A 36 12.79 -12.01 -4.33
CA ASP A 36 13.14 -10.64 -3.95
C ASP A 36 12.20 -9.66 -4.67
N HIS A 37 12.19 -8.42 -4.20
CA HIS A 37 11.58 -7.30 -4.91
C HIS A 37 12.17 -7.25 -6.34
N PRO A 38 11.34 -7.09 -7.38
CA PRO A 38 11.83 -7.16 -8.76
C PRO A 38 12.80 -6.06 -9.14
N ARG A 39 12.81 -4.92 -8.43
CA ARG A 39 13.76 -3.81 -8.59
C ARG A 39 13.83 -3.25 -9.99
N LYS A 40 12.72 -3.35 -10.74
CA LYS A 40 12.65 -2.84 -12.11
C LYS A 40 12.14 -1.41 -12.10
N ARG A 41 12.85 -0.55 -12.80
CA ARG A 41 12.43 0.82 -13.05
C ARG A 41 11.49 0.83 -14.25
N ILE A 42 10.22 1.10 -13.99
CA ILE A 42 9.18 1.12 -15.01
C ILE A 42 8.82 2.58 -15.29
N ARG A 43 8.85 2.96 -16.57
CA ARG A 43 8.47 4.29 -17.02
C ARG A 43 7.07 4.24 -17.62
N ARG A 44 6.18 5.09 -17.11
CA ARG A 44 4.80 5.19 -17.59
C ARG A 44 4.44 6.62 -17.90
N ARG A 45 3.61 6.81 -18.91
CA ARG A 45 3.06 8.11 -19.25
C ARG A 45 1.89 8.44 -18.33
N SER A 46 1.90 9.67 -17.77
CA SER A 46 0.81 10.21 -16.95
C SER A 46 0.47 11.60 -17.50
N GLY A 47 -0.57 11.68 -18.34
CA GLY A 47 -0.88 12.91 -19.07
C GLY A 47 0.24 13.28 -20.04
N THR A 48 0.82 14.47 -19.89
CA THR A 48 1.94 14.95 -20.69
C THR A 48 3.30 14.62 -20.07
N ARG A 49 3.31 13.97 -18.91
CA ARG A 49 4.53 13.66 -18.16
C ARG A 49 4.79 12.16 -18.16
N TYR A 50 6.04 11.80 -17.87
CA TYR A 50 6.43 10.42 -17.60
C TYR A 50 6.81 10.26 -16.14
N ILE A 51 6.39 9.14 -15.55
CA ILE A 51 6.74 8.76 -14.18
C ILE A 51 7.53 7.48 -14.27
N THR A 52 8.69 7.43 -13.61
CA THR A 52 9.49 6.23 -13.47
C THR A 52 9.43 5.76 -12.02
N SER A 53 9.12 4.50 -11.80
CA SER A 53 8.99 3.95 -10.45
C SER A 53 9.45 2.51 -10.40
N THR A 54 9.98 2.11 -9.23
CA THR A 54 10.30 0.73 -8.91
C THR A 54 9.19 0.06 -8.11
N ALA A 55 8.04 0.71 -7.93
CA ALA A 55 6.95 0.20 -7.10
C ALA A 55 6.51 -1.18 -7.54
N ALA A 56 6.35 -2.09 -6.59
CA ALA A 56 5.97 -3.48 -6.85
C ALA A 56 5.22 -4.09 -5.68
N GLY A 57 4.46 -5.14 -5.99
CA GLY A 57 3.70 -5.93 -5.03
C GLY A 57 2.35 -5.33 -4.71
N ALA A 58 1.66 -5.97 -3.76
CA ALA A 58 0.28 -5.62 -3.41
C ALA A 58 0.16 -4.22 -2.78
N TYR A 59 1.25 -3.71 -2.20
CA TYR A 59 1.28 -2.40 -1.58
C TYR A 59 2.20 -1.42 -2.31
N GLN A 60 2.64 -1.79 -3.52
CA GLN A 60 3.45 -0.96 -4.40
C GLN A 60 4.66 -0.34 -3.69
N PHE A 61 5.48 -1.21 -3.08
CA PHE A 61 6.71 -0.78 -2.41
C PHE A 61 7.76 -0.33 -3.42
N LEU A 62 8.33 0.85 -3.22
CA LEU A 62 9.55 1.24 -3.90
C LEU A 62 10.70 0.33 -3.45
N ALA A 63 11.67 0.09 -4.33
CA ALA A 63 12.79 -0.80 -4.00
C ALA A 63 13.51 -0.38 -2.70
N ARG A 64 13.81 0.91 -2.53
CA ARG A 64 14.49 1.40 -1.32
C ARG A 64 13.63 1.26 -0.06
N THR A 65 12.31 1.47 -0.18
CA THR A 65 11.39 1.31 0.95
C THR A 65 11.33 -0.16 1.35
N TRP A 66 11.31 -1.05 0.36
CA TRP A 66 11.37 -2.49 0.60
C TRP A 66 12.65 -2.88 1.33
N ASP A 67 13.80 -2.38 0.89
CA ASP A 67 15.09 -2.67 1.54
C ASP A 67 15.10 -2.24 2.99
N ASP A 68 14.53 -1.08 3.29
CA ASP A 68 14.41 -0.57 4.65
C ASP A 68 13.52 -1.48 5.52
N CYS A 69 12.35 -1.86 5.02
CA CYS A 69 11.47 -2.80 5.72
C CYS A 69 12.13 -4.16 5.92
N ALA A 70 12.73 -4.71 4.88
CA ALA A 70 13.36 -6.03 4.92
C ALA A 70 14.51 -6.05 5.91
N GLY A 71 15.31 -4.98 5.96
CA GLY A 71 16.41 -4.85 6.91
C GLY A 71 15.93 -4.75 8.35
N ASN A 72 14.86 -4.00 8.61
CA ASN A 72 14.32 -3.85 9.96
C ASN A 72 13.62 -5.12 10.47
N LEU A 73 13.03 -5.91 9.59
CA LEU A 73 12.19 -7.06 9.95
C LEU A 73 12.85 -8.41 9.65
N ASP A 74 14.05 -8.43 9.06
CA ASP A 74 14.71 -9.65 8.58
C ASP A 74 13.79 -10.47 7.66
N LEU A 75 13.18 -9.82 6.69
CA LEU A 75 12.27 -10.49 5.75
C LEU A 75 13.08 -11.37 4.79
N PRO A 76 12.69 -12.66 4.64
CA PRO A 76 13.49 -13.60 3.85
C PRO A 76 13.30 -13.47 2.34
N ASP A 77 12.19 -12.88 1.91
CA ASP A 77 11.78 -12.87 0.52
C ASP A 77 10.73 -11.76 0.27
N PHE A 78 10.19 -11.73 -0.95
CA PHE A 78 9.12 -10.80 -1.33
C PHE A 78 7.76 -11.52 -1.44
N SER A 79 7.56 -12.57 -0.65
CA SER A 79 6.30 -13.32 -0.62
C SER A 79 5.13 -12.46 -0.13
N PRO A 80 3.88 -12.87 -0.40
CA PRO A 80 2.71 -12.19 0.16
C PRO A 80 2.79 -11.98 1.66
N ALA A 81 3.24 -12.98 2.43
CA ALA A 81 3.39 -12.86 3.88
C ALA A 81 4.41 -11.78 4.26
N SER A 82 5.56 -11.74 3.57
CA SER A 82 6.57 -10.71 3.79
C SER A 82 6.06 -9.32 3.40
N GLN A 83 5.34 -9.22 2.30
CA GLN A 83 4.72 -7.95 1.87
C GLN A 83 3.71 -7.43 2.89
N ASP A 84 2.87 -8.31 3.42
CA ASP A 84 1.90 -7.93 4.47
C ASP A 84 2.61 -7.44 5.73
N ARG A 85 3.68 -8.13 6.15
CA ARG A 85 4.47 -7.71 7.31
C ARG A 85 5.11 -6.34 7.10
N ALA A 86 5.64 -6.09 5.92
CA ALA A 86 6.24 -4.80 5.58
C ALA A 86 5.19 -3.67 5.61
N ALA A 87 4.01 -3.91 5.07
CA ALA A 87 2.92 -2.92 5.10
C ALA A 87 2.52 -2.59 6.54
N ARG A 88 2.39 -3.61 7.40
CA ARG A 88 2.10 -3.39 8.83
C ARG A 88 3.18 -2.56 9.50
N PHE A 89 4.44 -2.85 9.19
CA PHE A 89 5.57 -2.09 9.72
C PHE A 89 5.50 -0.61 9.33
N LEU A 90 5.17 -0.30 8.09
CA LEU A 90 5.03 1.08 7.63
C LEU A 90 3.89 1.81 8.35
N ILE A 91 2.76 1.14 8.54
CA ILE A 91 1.63 1.68 9.31
C ILE A 91 2.08 2.02 10.73
N TYR A 92 2.78 1.09 11.36
CA TYR A 92 3.32 1.26 12.72
C TYR A 92 4.30 2.44 12.76
N ARG A 93 5.24 2.50 11.83
CA ARG A 93 6.28 3.54 11.78
C ARG A 93 5.68 4.94 11.57
N ARG A 94 4.56 5.03 10.84
CA ARG A 94 3.83 6.30 10.67
C ARG A 94 2.99 6.67 11.90
N GLY A 95 3.00 5.87 12.93
CA GLY A 95 2.22 6.12 14.14
C GLY A 95 0.73 5.90 13.97
N ALA A 96 0.33 5.13 12.97
CA ALA A 96 -1.08 4.95 12.61
C ALA A 96 -1.70 3.66 13.14
N MET A 97 -0.89 2.72 13.69
CA MET A 97 -1.41 1.41 14.06
C MET A 97 -2.54 1.50 15.10
N THR A 98 -2.39 2.34 16.11
CA THR A 98 -3.44 2.52 17.13
C THR A 98 -4.74 3.02 16.50
N ASP A 99 -4.62 3.96 15.55
CA ASP A 99 -5.79 4.49 14.83
C ASP A 99 -6.47 3.41 14.00
N VAL A 100 -5.68 2.59 13.29
CA VAL A 100 -6.21 1.47 12.49
C VAL A 100 -6.98 0.51 13.38
N LEU A 101 -6.37 0.05 14.47
CA LEU A 101 -6.97 -0.93 15.37
C LEU A 101 -8.24 -0.40 16.03
N ALA A 102 -8.28 0.90 16.35
CA ALA A 102 -9.44 1.55 16.95
C ALA A 102 -10.53 1.92 15.94
N GLY A 103 -10.24 1.85 14.65
CA GLY A 103 -11.19 2.25 13.61
C GLY A 103 -11.24 3.76 13.37
N ARG A 104 -10.21 4.51 13.77
CA ARG A 104 -10.09 5.95 13.47
C ARG A 104 -9.51 6.09 12.07
N LEU A 105 -10.34 5.83 11.07
CA LEU A 105 -9.88 5.66 9.69
C LEU A 105 -9.31 6.94 9.09
N GLU A 106 -9.96 8.10 9.29
CA GLU A 106 -9.45 9.35 8.74
C GLU A 106 -8.07 9.69 9.29
N ALA A 107 -7.88 9.51 10.61
CA ALA A 107 -6.57 9.73 11.24
C ALA A 107 -5.52 8.78 10.68
N ALA A 108 -5.85 7.51 10.53
CA ALA A 108 -4.94 6.50 9.97
C ALA A 108 -4.55 6.83 8.54
N VAL A 109 -5.51 7.19 7.69
CA VAL A 109 -5.26 7.55 6.29
C VAL A 109 -4.36 8.77 6.20
N LYS A 110 -4.62 9.81 7.00
CA LYS A 110 -3.80 11.02 7.02
C LYS A 110 -2.35 10.73 7.41
N LYS A 111 -2.14 9.82 8.35
CA LYS A 111 -0.80 9.43 8.79
C LYS A 111 -0.07 8.57 7.76
N CYS A 112 -0.81 7.80 6.94
CA CYS A 112 -0.25 6.86 5.97
C CYS A 112 -0.11 7.43 4.55
N ASN A 113 -0.68 8.58 4.23
CA ASN A 113 -0.74 9.08 2.86
C ASN A 113 0.62 9.45 2.25
N ARG A 114 1.67 9.54 3.04
CA ARG A 114 3.04 9.71 2.53
C ARG A 114 3.68 8.39 2.11
N GLU A 115 3.17 7.26 2.61
CA GLU A 115 3.63 5.94 2.18
C GLU A 115 2.89 5.46 0.94
N TRP A 116 1.61 5.80 0.80
CA TRP A 116 0.77 5.35 -0.30
C TRP A 116 0.17 6.53 -1.06
N ALA A 117 0.70 6.74 -2.27
CA ALA A 117 0.35 7.91 -3.11
C ALA A 117 -1.12 7.94 -3.53
N SER A 118 -1.82 6.81 -3.48
CA SER A 118 -3.22 6.69 -3.83
C SER A 118 -4.19 7.15 -2.75
N LEU A 119 -3.70 7.37 -1.52
CA LEU A 119 -4.56 7.78 -0.41
C LEU A 119 -4.89 9.29 -0.46
N PRO A 120 -6.08 9.67 0.05
CA PRO A 120 -6.48 11.08 0.08
C PRO A 120 -5.46 11.96 0.81
N GLY A 121 -5.17 13.11 0.25
CA GLY A 121 -4.24 14.08 0.83
C GLY A 121 -2.76 13.76 0.58
N SER A 122 -2.46 12.72 -0.18
CA SER A 122 -1.08 12.40 -0.55
C SER A 122 -0.45 13.57 -1.31
N PRO A 123 0.83 13.92 -1.00
CA PRO A 123 1.48 15.10 -1.58
C PRO A 123 2.08 14.89 -2.96
N TYR A 124 1.94 13.71 -3.57
CA TYR A 124 2.72 13.33 -4.75
C TYR A 124 2.08 13.70 -6.10
N GLY A 125 0.87 14.26 -6.09
CA GLY A 125 0.21 14.69 -7.32
C GLY A 125 -0.29 13.57 -8.22
N GLN A 126 -0.32 12.34 -7.73
CA GLN A 126 -0.86 11.19 -8.45
C GLN A 126 -2.37 11.07 -8.15
N PRO A 127 -3.12 10.31 -8.99
CA PRO A 127 -4.53 10.07 -8.71
C PRO A 127 -4.73 9.43 -7.34
N THR A 128 -5.70 9.94 -6.59
CA THR A 128 -6.04 9.43 -5.26
C THR A 128 -7.49 8.97 -5.23
N ILE A 129 -7.80 8.02 -4.33
CA ILE A 129 -9.18 7.72 -4.01
C ILE A 129 -9.71 8.73 -2.99
N THR A 130 -11.03 8.84 -2.88
CA THR A 130 -11.65 9.76 -1.91
C THR A 130 -11.67 9.14 -0.52
N MET A 131 -11.81 9.98 0.51
CA MET A 131 -12.00 9.48 1.87
C MET A 131 -13.30 8.65 1.97
N ALA A 132 -14.36 9.07 1.27
CA ALA A 132 -15.60 8.29 1.22
C ALA A 132 -15.34 6.89 0.67
N ARG A 133 -14.51 6.77 -0.37
CA ARG A 133 -14.14 5.46 -0.94
C ARG A 133 -13.31 4.64 0.05
N CYS A 134 -12.40 5.26 0.78
CA CYS A 134 -11.65 4.58 1.84
C CYS A 134 -12.60 3.97 2.89
N LYS A 135 -13.56 4.75 3.33
CA LYS A 135 -14.55 4.30 4.32
C LYS A 135 -15.39 3.14 3.81
N GLN A 136 -15.82 3.22 2.54
CA GLN A 136 -16.59 2.16 1.91
C GLN A 136 -15.78 0.85 1.84
N LEU A 137 -14.55 0.93 1.34
CA LEU A 137 -13.66 -0.23 1.22
C LEU A 137 -13.37 -0.87 2.57
N PHE A 138 -13.08 -0.05 3.57
CA PHE A 138 -12.81 -0.52 4.93
C PHE A 138 -14.01 -1.28 5.50
N ALA A 139 -15.22 -0.72 5.34
CA ALA A 139 -16.45 -1.35 5.80
C ALA A 139 -16.73 -2.65 5.04
N ASP A 140 -16.53 -2.65 3.71
CA ASP A 140 -16.74 -3.83 2.86
C ASP A 140 -15.87 -5.01 3.30
N ALA A 141 -14.67 -4.73 3.80
CA ALA A 141 -13.75 -5.75 4.31
C ALA A 141 -14.03 -6.17 5.76
N GLY A 142 -15.09 -5.66 6.37
CA GLY A 142 -15.46 -5.98 7.73
C GLY A 142 -14.83 -5.08 8.79
N GLY A 143 -14.25 -3.97 8.39
CA GLY A 143 -13.72 -2.99 9.32
C GLY A 143 -14.84 -2.26 10.07
N VAL A 144 -14.58 -1.95 11.32
CA VAL A 144 -15.53 -1.23 12.17
C VAL A 144 -14.95 0.14 12.47
N SER A 145 -15.59 1.16 11.91
CA SER A 145 -15.16 2.55 12.10
C SER A 145 -15.67 3.10 13.43
N LEU A 146 -14.79 3.78 14.14
CA LEU A 146 -15.13 4.55 15.32
C LEU A 146 -15.71 5.92 14.94
N GLU A 147 -15.37 6.40 13.76
CA GLU A 147 -15.83 7.68 13.22
C GLU A 147 -17.21 7.55 12.58
N ARG A 148 -17.99 8.60 12.64
CA ARG A 148 -19.33 8.64 12.07
C ARG A 148 -19.42 9.60 10.90
#